data_6c63653e53b2b1eb02e9ef8fec34fe00
#
_entry.id   6c63653e53b2b1eb02e9ef8fec34fe00
#
_cell.length_a   1.000
_cell.length_b   1.000
_cell.length_c   1.000
_cell.angle_alpha   90.00
_cell.angle_beta   90.00
_cell.angle_gamma   90.00
#
_symmetry.space_group_name_H-M   'P 1'
#
loop_
_entity.id
_entity.type
_entity.pdbx_description
1 polymer ?
#
loop_
_entity_poly.entity_id
_entity_poly.type
_entity_poly.pdbx_seq_one_letter_code
_entity_poly.pdbx_strand_id
1 'polypeptide(L)'
;MRLMERRIIGAVLAAAACLLAAPRLAAQNPDDMMPAQSEAKGMQILQDGIAALGGPAYLNVRDITYTGRLGTFGHSGELNGFGHFIDYEIPPDKERQENLPKRNIIGVYNGDKGWDLDRGGVSDKSPSDLAKWQGDLQFDLDYVLRHRIHEKGMIIRYGGPDIVELKESDWVEMVDPQNRTIRIAFARATHLPIQEYVEVRDPSTQTVMTYRFYYSNYHPVDGIETPFQIARERNGMKVFQAFFDKCEYNTGLADSLFTRESLEDRWAKVGKKEIEKQAKKKAADKSDSDSSSDSTK
;
A
#
# COMPACT_ATOMS: atom_id res chain seq x y z
N MET A 1 -61.41 -32.35 22.28
CA MET A 1 -61.03 -30.97 22.18
C MET A 1 -59.98 -30.53 23.24
N ARG A 2 -60.05 -30.92 24.50
CA ARG A 2 -59.10 -30.50 25.57
C ARG A 2 -57.66 -31.10 25.50
N LEU A 3 -57.43 -32.18 24.84
CA LEU A 3 -56.10 -32.82 24.74
C LEU A 3 -55.21 -32.22 23.62
N MET A 4 -55.83 -31.61 22.61
CA MET A 4 -55.10 -30.98 21.50
C MET A 4 -54.52 -29.61 21.86
N GLU A 5 -55.23 -28.83 22.71
CA GLU A 5 -54.77 -27.52 23.19
C GLU A 5 -53.52 -27.59 24.08
N ARG A 6 -53.40 -28.66 24.91
CA ARG A 6 -52.21 -28.85 25.76
C ARG A 6 -50.93 -29.17 25.01
N ARG A 7 -51.03 -29.79 23.83
CA ARG A 7 -49.85 -30.10 22.98
C ARG A 7 -49.33 -28.86 22.21
N ILE A 8 -50.21 -27.93 21.86
CA ILE A 8 -49.85 -26.69 21.16
C ILE A 8 -49.16 -25.71 22.11
N ILE A 9 -49.64 -25.60 23.35
CA ILE A 9 -49.03 -24.72 24.37
C ILE A 9 -47.63 -25.23 24.76
N GLY A 10 -47.41 -26.54 24.85
CA GLY A 10 -46.10 -27.10 25.15
C GLY A 10 -45.08 -26.89 24.03
N ALA A 11 -45.52 -26.95 22.76
CA ALA A 11 -44.63 -26.72 21.60
C ALA A 11 -44.25 -25.25 21.45
N VAL A 12 -45.14 -24.31 21.76
CA VAL A 12 -44.84 -22.85 21.70
C VAL A 12 -43.88 -22.44 22.80
N LEU A 13 -44.01 -23.01 24.03
CA LEU A 13 -43.08 -22.74 25.13
C LEU A 13 -41.67 -23.34 24.88
N ALA A 14 -41.57 -24.49 24.23
CA ALA A 14 -40.27 -25.06 23.87
C ALA A 14 -39.57 -24.27 22.76
N ALA A 15 -40.30 -23.74 21.77
CA ALA A 15 -39.76 -22.88 20.73
C ALA A 15 -39.30 -21.50 21.27
N ALA A 16 -40.02 -20.93 22.26
CA ALA A 16 -39.62 -19.68 22.90
C ALA A 16 -38.35 -19.82 23.77
N ALA A 17 -38.13 -20.99 24.40
CA ALA A 17 -36.93 -21.26 25.19
C ALA A 17 -35.68 -21.42 24.35
N CYS A 18 -35.80 -21.93 23.12
CA CYS A 18 -34.65 -22.04 22.17
C CYS A 18 -34.18 -20.68 21.60
N LEU A 19 -35.08 -19.68 21.53
CA LEU A 19 -34.75 -18.33 21.08
C LEU A 19 -33.98 -17.48 22.11
N LEU A 20 -33.99 -17.90 23.39
CA LEU A 20 -33.27 -17.18 24.47
C LEU A 20 -31.84 -17.72 24.69
N ALA A 21 -31.45 -18.80 24.04
CA ALA A 21 -30.13 -19.42 24.16
C ALA A 21 -29.20 -19.15 22.96
N ALA A 22 -29.50 -18.12 22.15
CA ALA A 22 -28.49 -17.64 21.22
C ALA A 22 -27.31 -17.11 22.05
N PRO A 23 -26.10 -17.69 21.96
CA PRO A 23 -24.96 -17.10 22.63
C PRO A 23 -24.85 -15.67 22.10
N ARG A 24 -25.04 -14.69 22.98
CA ARG A 24 -24.60 -13.34 22.69
C ARG A 24 -23.12 -13.50 22.46
N LEU A 25 -22.67 -13.38 21.21
CA LEU A 25 -21.28 -13.08 20.90
C LEU A 25 -21.00 -11.69 21.48
N ALA A 26 -20.83 -11.63 22.81
CA ALA A 26 -20.24 -10.47 23.43
C ALA A 26 -18.89 -10.28 22.76
N ALA A 27 -18.65 -9.12 22.18
CA ALA A 27 -17.34 -8.75 21.70
C ALA A 27 -16.37 -9.01 22.85
N GLN A 28 -15.51 -10.02 22.70
CA GLN A 28 -14.53 -10.34 23.73
C GLN A 28 -13.60 -9.16 23.85
N ASN A 29 -13.53 -8.57 25.05
CA ASN A 29 -12.54 -7.55 25.32
C ASN A 29 -11.14 -8.18 25.15
N PRO A 30 -10.23 -7.63 24.31
CA PRO A 30 -8.90 -8.17 24.12
C PRO A 30 -8.13 -8.30 25.44
N ASP A 31 -8.35 -7.39 26.39
CA ASP A 31 -7.68 -7.37 27.69
C ASP A 31 -8.07 -8.57 28.59
N ASP A 32 -9.23 -9.19 28.34
CA ASP A 32 -9.70 -10.35 29.11
C ASP A 32 -9.25 -11.70 28.48
N MET A 33 -8.54 -11.66 27.35
CA MET A 33 -8.11 -12.86 26.64
C MET A 33 -6.77 -13.38 27.16
N MET A 34 -6.66 -14.70 27.34
CA MET A 34 -5.36 -15.32 27.54
C MET A 34 -4.45 -15.11 26.32
N PRO A 35 -3.13 -14.91 26.51
CA PRO A 35 -2.21 -14.63 25.39
C PRO A 35 -2.34 -15.59 24.20
N ALA A 36 -2.41 -16.89 24.46
CA ALA A 36 -2.57 -17.90 23.40
C ALA A 36 -3.92 -17.79 22.64
N GLN A 37 -4.99 -17.37 23.33
CA GLN A 37 -6.28 -17.14 22.69
C GLN A 37 -6.26 -15.87 21.83
N SER A 38 -5.63 -14.82 22.33
CA SER A 38 -5.43 -13.57 21.59
C SER A 38 -4.61 -13.79 20.33
N GLU A 39 -3.51 -14.54 20.44
CA GLU A 39 -2.66 -14.93 19.29
C GLU A 39 -3.44 -15.75 18.27
N ALA A 40 -4.13 -16.79 18.69
CA ALA A 40 -4.93 -17.64 17.79
C ALA A 40 -6.00 -16.84 17.05
N LYS A 41 -6.69 -15.92 17.75
CA LYS A 41 -7.71 -15.05 17.15
C LYS A 41 -7.09 -14.04 16.18
N GLY A 42 -5.98 -13.41 16.55
CA GLY A 42 -5.25 -12.49 15.66
C GLY A 42 -4.78 -13.21 14.40
N MET A 43 -4.20 -14.39 14.53
CA MET A 43 -3.77 -15.20 13.38
C MET A 43 -4.94 -15.62 12.49
N GLN A 44 -6.08 -15.98 13.08
CA GLN A 44 -7.29 -16.31 12.31
C GLN A 44 -7.76 -15.12 11.47
N ILE A 45 -7.81 -13.91 12.04
CA ILE A 45 -8.21 -12.70 11.31
C ILE A 45 -7.22 -12.41 10.16
N LEU A 46 -5.91 -12.58 10.36
CA LEU A 46 -4.91 -12.43 9.29
C LEU A 46 -5.13 -13.44 8.16
N GLN A 47 -5.40 -14.70 8.50
CA GLN A 47 -5.66 -15.75 7.51
C GLN A 47 -6.96 -15.50 6.73
N ASP A 48 -8.02 -15.05 7.41
CA ASP A 48 -9.30 -14.67 6.76
C ASP A 48 -9.08 -13.47 5.84
N GLY A 49 -8.27 -12.49 6.24
CA GLY A 49 -7.88 -11.35 5.43
C GLY A 49 -7.09 -11.75 4.18
N ILE A 50 -6.10 -12.63 4.33
CA ILE A 50 -5.34 -13.19 3.20
C ILE A 50 -6.27 -13.97 2.25
N ALA A 51 -7.19 -14.77 2.79
CA ALA A 51 -8.16 -15.48 1.98
C ALA A 51 -9.08 -14.52 1.21
N ALA A 52 -9.55 -13.44 1.85
CA ALA A 52 -10.36 -12.40 1.24
C ALA A 52 -9.60 -11.62 0.15
N LEU A 53 -8.31 -11.38 0.33
CA LEU A 53 -7.45 -10.75 -0.68
C LEU A 53 -7.22 -11.64 -1.92
N GLY A 54 -7.54 -12.95 -1.86
CA GLY A 54 -7.40 -13.86 -2.99
C GLY A 54 -6.64 -15.15 -2.65
N GLY A 55 -6.27 -15.34 -1.39
CA GLY A 55 -5.63 -16.56 -0.90
C GLY A 55 -4.37 -16.92 -1.69
N PRO A 56 -4.34 -18.11 -2.34
CA PRO A 56 -3.16 -18.54 -3.11
C PRO A 56 -2.78 -17.61 -4.25
N ALA A 57 -3.75 -16.95 -4.92
CA ALA A 57 -3.46 -16.00 -5.99
C ALA A 57 -2.70 -14.78 -5.43
N TYR A 58 -3.16 -14.24 -4.30
CA TYR A 58 -2.52 -13.14 -3.59
C TYR A 58 -1.12 -13.50 -3.08
N LEU A 59 -0.96 -14.69 -2.47
CA LEU A 59 0.32 -15.11 -1.89
C LEU A 59 1.40 -15.43 -2.94
N ASN A 60 1.01 -15.80 -4.16
CA ASN A 60 1.94 -16.20 -5.22
C ASN A 60 2.14 -15.12 -6.29
N VAL A 61 1.89 -13.86 -5.97
CA VAL A 61 2.20 -12.73 -6.85
C VAL A 61 3.71 -12.66 -7.07
N ARG A 62 4.12 -12.61 -8.35
CA ARG A 62 5.51 -12.55 -8.77
C ARG A 62 5.93 -11.18 -9.24
N ASP A 63 5.03 -10.46 -9.88
CA ASP A 63 5.23 -9.10 -10.33
C ASP A 63 3.90 -8.35 -10.37
N ILE A 64 3.98 -7.02 -10.27
CA ILE A 64 2.83 -6.12 -10.25
C ILE A 64 3.15 -4.91 -11.12
N THR A 65 2.15 -4.41 -11.82
CA THR A 65 2.23 -3.11 -12.51
C THR A 65 1.03 -2.28 -12.12
N TYR A 66 1.26 -1.13 -11.51
CA TYR A 66 0.24 -0.13 -11.23
C TYR A 66 0.38 1.05 -12.19
N THR A 67 -0.75 1.56 -12.67
CA THR A 67 -0.82 2.85 -13.39
C THR A 67 -1.88 3.70 -12.73
N GLY A 68 -1.58 4.98 -12.50
CA GLY A 68 -2.52 5.82 -11.77
C GLY A 68 -2.07 7.25 -11.61
N ARG A 69 -2.69 7.89 -10.63
CA ARG A 69 -2.42 9.28 -10.23
C ARG A 69 -2.00 9.33 -8.78
N LEU A 70 -0.97 10.11 -8.52
CA LEU A 70 -0.39 10.31 -7.20
C LEU A 70 -0.49 11.78 -6.81
N GLY A 71 -1.12 12.06 -5.68
CA GLY A 71 -1.13 13.36 -5.02
C GLY A 71 -0.17 13.37 -3.83
N THR A 72 0.65 14.42 -3.74
CA THR A 72 1.50 14.69 -2.58
C THR A 72 1.00 15.92 -1.84
N PHE A 73 1.22 15.95 -0.54
CA PHE A 73 0.73 17.01 0.34
C PHE A 73 1.89 17.69 1.06
N GLY A 74 1.76 18.98 1.27
CA GLY A 74 2.72 19.79 2.03
C GLY A 74 2.57 19.62 3.54
N HIS A 75 3.42 20.34 4.28
CA HIS A 75 3.47 20.23 5.75
C HIS A 75 2.20 20.74 6.45
N SER A 76 1.42 21.61 5.82
CA SER A 76 0.13 22.11 6.32
C SER A 76 -1.07 21.32 5.78
N GLY A 77 -0.82 20.23 5.06
CA GLY A 77 -1.85 19.36 4.50
C GLY A 77 -2.44 19.87 3.18
N GLU A 78 -1.86 20.91 2.58
CA GLU A 78 -2.23 21.40 1.26
C GLU A 78 -1.78 20.42 0.17
N LEU A 79 -2.61 20.24 -0.86
CA LEU A 79 -2.27 19.43 -2.02
C LEU A 79 -1.23 20.15 -2.88
N ASN A 80 -0.03 19.59 -3.02
CA ASN A 80 1.03 20.11 -3.89
C ASN A 80 0.72 19.92 -5.38
N GLY A 81 -0.04 18.89 -5.72
CA GLY A 81 -0.44 18.55 -7.08
C GLY A 81 -0.63 17.05 -7.29
N PHE A 82 -1.14 16.71 -8.47
CA PHE A 82 -1.25 15.33 -8.94
C PHE A 82 -0.26 15.08 -10.07
N GLY A 83 0.44 13.96 -10.00
CA GLY A 83 1.22 13.39 -11.09
C GLY A 83 0.64 12.07 -11.54
N HIS A 84 0.77 11.75 -12.85
CA HIS A 84 0.51 10.40 -13.34
C HIS A 84 1.79 9.58 -13.21
N PHE A 85 1.63 8.31 -12.87
CA PHE A 85 2.75 7.40 -12.68
C PHE A 85 2.45 6.01 -13.24
N ILE A 86 3.49 5.26 -13.46
CA ILE A 86 3.46 3.81 -13.58
C ILE A 86 4.50 3.25 -12.60
N ASP A 87 4.11 2.22 -11.89
CA ASP A 87 4.94 1.53 -10.93
C ASP A 87 5.05 0.06 -11.29
N TYR A 88 6.26 -0.45 -11.31
CA TYR A 88 6.58 -1.84 -11.58
C TYR A 88 7.24 -2.42 -10.34
N GLU A 89 6.74 -3.55 -9.88
CA GLU A 89 7.25 -4.22 -8.70
C GLU A 89 7.53 -5.70 -8.99
N ILE A 90 8.65 -6.19 -8.48
CA ILE A 90 8.93 -7.61 -8.29
C ILE A 90 9.19 -7.83 -6.81
N PRO A 91 8.18 -8.33 -6.07
CA PRO A 91 8.38 -8.62 -4.65
C PRO A 91 9.55 -9.61 -4.42
N PRO A 92 10.29 -9.50 -3.32
CA PRO A 92 9.98 -8.63 -2.20
C PRO A 92 10.67 -7.25 -2.25
N ASP A 93 11.63 -7.01 -3.15
CA ASP A 93 12.59 -5.93 -3.00
C ASP A 93 13.00 -5.21 -4.30
N LYS A 94 12.16 -5.28 -5.35
CA LYS A 94 12.39 -4.49 -6.57
C LYS A 94 11.20 -3.61 -6.88
N GLU A 95 11.49 -2.33 -7.09
CA GLU A 95 10.50 -1.31 -7.43
C GLU A 95 11.07 -0.37 -8.50
N ARG A 96 10.25 0.02 -9.46
CA ARG A 96 10.56 1.03 -10.45
C ARG A 96 9.35 1.92 -10.68
N GLN A 97 9.45 3.16 -10.22
CA GLN A 97 8.41 4.16 -10.41
C GLN A 97 8.81 5.17 -11.50
N GLU A 98 7.93 5.43 -12.43
CA GLU A 98 8.13 6.35 -13.54
C GLU A 98 7.04 7.42 -13.59
N ASN A 99 7.42 8.70 -13.70
CA ASN A 99 6.47 9.80 -13.87
C ASN A 99 6.02 9.89 -15.33
N LEU A 100 4.70 9.89 -15.52
CA LEU A 100 4.07 10.02 -16.83
C LEU A 100 3.73 11.50 -17.16
N PRO A 101 3.57 11.85 -18.43
CA PRO A 101 3.73 11.01 -19.63
C PRO A 101 5.17 10.92 -20.14
N LYS A 102 6.07 11.77 -19.66
CA LYS A 102 7.43 11.89 -20.25
C LYS A 102 8.34 10.74 -19.91
N ARG A 103 8.14 10.07 -18.76
CA ARG A 103 8.97 8.97 -18.27
C ARG A 103 10.47 9.35 -18.21
N ASN A 104 10.74 10.55 -17.74
CA ASN A 104 12.08 11.13 -17.63
C ASN A 104 12.46 11.48 -16.17
N ILE A 105 11.62 11.10 -15.24
CA ILE A 105 11.88 11.06 -13.81
C ILE A 105 11.52 9.65 -13.39
N ILE A 106 12.51 8.86 -13.03
CA ILE A 106 12.37 7.43 -12.73
C ILE A 106 13.20 7.13 -11.49
N GLY A 107 12.58 6.48 -10.50
CA GLY A 107 13.28 5.89 -9.37
C GLY A 107 13.31 4.37 -9.52
N VAL A 108 14.44 3.76 -9.24
CA VAL A 108 14.59 2.30 -9.25
C VAL A 108 15.23 1.87 -7.94
N TYR A 109 14.68 0.81 -7.35
CA TYR A 109 15.24 0.08 -6.22
C TYR A 109 15.39 -1.40 -6.59
N ASN A 110 16.47 -2.02 -6.13
CA ASN A 110 16.76 -3.43 -6.34
C ASN A 110 17.63 -3.93 -5.18
N GLY A 111 16.97 -4.45 -4.14
CA GLY A 111 17.63 -4.94 -2.94
C GLY A 111 18.37 -3.85 -2.17
N ASP A 112 19.69 -3.92 -2.17
CA ASP A 112 20.60 -2.97 -1.52
C ASP A 112 21.07 -1.84 -2.43
N LYS A 113 20.55 -1.75 -3.66
CA LYS A 113 20.93 -0.78 -4.67
C LYS A 113 19.73 0.02 -5.12
N GLY A 114 20.01 1.21 -5.68
CA GLY A 114 18.98 2.02 -6.31
C GLY A 114 19.58 3.16 -7.10
N TRP A 115 18.79 3.65 -8.04
CA TRP A 115 19.19 4.68 -8.99
C TRP A 115 18.05 5.61 -9.29
N ASP A 116 18.37 6.83 -9.62
CA ASP A 116 17.44 7.84 -10.11
C ASP A 116 17.83 8.27 -11.51
N LEU A 117 16.82 8.47 -12.33
CA LEU A 117 16.94 9.21 -13.58
C LEU A 117 16.13 10.49 -13.44
N ASP A 118 16.80 11.62 -13.66
CA ASP A 118 16.17 12.93 -13.71
C ASP A 118 16.74 13.78 -14.87
N ARG A 119 16.59 15.10 -14.80
CA ARG A 119 17.11 16.04 -15.80
C ARG A 119 18.64 16.11 -15.82
N GLY A 120 19.29 15.71 -14.76
CA GLY A 120 20.76 15.68 -14.63
C GLY A 120 21.40 14.39 -15.16
N GLY A 121 20.56 13.38 -15.47
CA GLY A 121 21.02 12.06 -15.91
C GLY A 121 20.75 10.98 -14.89
N VAL A 122 21.55 9.92 -14.91
CA VAL A 122 21.44 8.78 -14.00
C VAL A 122 22.41 8.97 -12.84
N SER A 123 21.90 8.81 -11.63
CA SER A 123 22.67 8.87 -10.38
C SER A 123 22.33 7.70 -9.46
N ASP A 124 23.27 7.36 -8.56
CA ASP A 124 23.00 6.41 -7.50
C ASP A 124 22.13 7.07 -6.43
N LYS A 125 21.19 6.31 -5.86
CA LYS A 125 20.44 6.75 -4.69
C LYS A 125 21.37 6.91 -3.48
N SER A 126 21.07 7.87 -2.64
CA SER A 126 21.83 8.04 -1.40
C SER A 126 21.65 6.84 -0.46
N PRO A 127 22.65 6.52 0.39
CA PRO A 127 22.50 5.48 1.41
C PRO A 127 21.30 5.72 2.33
N SER A 128 20.98 6.98 2.63
CA SER A 128 19.81 7.35 3.44
C SER A 128 18.48 7.05 2.74
N ASP A 129 18.39 7.27 1.42
CA ASP A 129 17.18 6.96 0.65
C ASP A 129 16.96 5.45 0.54
N LEU A 130 18.05 4.69 0.34
CA LEU A 130 18.00 3.23 0.33
C LEU A 130 17.56 2.68 1.69
N ALA A 131 18.17 3.14 2.78
CA ALA A 131 17.82 2.71 4.12
C ALA A 131 16.36 3.07 4.47
N LYS A 132 15.91 4.24 4.03
CA LYS A 132 14.52 4.65 4.21
C LYS A 132 13.57 3.74 3.45
N TRP A 133 13.82 3.47 2.17
CA TRP A 133 12.98 2.59 1.36
C TRP A 133 12.93 1.16 1.94
N GLN A 134 14.08 0.60 2.31
CA GLN A 134 14.16 -0.71 2.97
C GLN A 134 13.39 -0.74 4.30
N GLY A 135 13.43 0.38 5.05
CA GLY A 135 12.66 0.54 6.27
C GLY A 135 11.15 0.61 6.01
N ASP A 136 10.73 1.40 4.99
CA ASP A 136 9.32 1.52 4.61
C ASP A 136 8.76 0.18 4.11
N LEU A 137 9.55 -0.62 3.36
CA LEU A 137 9.17 -1.95 2.89
C LEU A 137 8.80 -2.92 4.03
N GLN A 138 9.46 -2.79 5.19
CA GLN A 138 9.14 -3.63 6.36
C GLN A 138 7.71 -3.43 6.90
N PHE A 139 7.06 -2.35 6.50
CA PHE A 139 5.72 -1.97 6.90
C PHE A 139 4.75 -1.93 5.72
N ASP A 140 5.18 -2.36 4.53
CA ASP A 140 4.27 -2.52 3.41
C ASP A 140 3.28 -3.64 3.71
N LEU A 141 1.98 -3.37 3.51
CA LEU A 141 0.91 -4.31 3.85
C LEU A 141 1.10 -5.68 3.19
N ASP A 142 1.43 -5.67 1.91
CA ASP A 142 1.62 -6.89 1.13
C ASP A 142 2.86 -7.66 1.60
N TYR A 143 3.95 -6.94 1.89
CA TYR A 143 5.16 -7.54 2.45
C TYR A 143 4.91 -8.14 3.84
N VAL A 144 4.17 -7.43 4.69
CA VAL A 144 3.79 -7.92 6.03
C VAL A 144 2.96 -9.18 5.93
N LEU A 145 1.88 -9.16 5.14
CA LEU A 145 0.95 -10.30 5.05
C LEU A 145 1.55 -11.51 4.33
N ARG A 146 2.41 -11.30 3.33
CA ARG A 146 3.02 -12.38 2.56
C ARG A 146 4.25 -13.00 3.23
N HIS A 147 5.03 -12.20 3.96
CA HIS A 147 6.36 -12.63 4.41
C HIS A 147 6.56 -12.55 5.93
N ARG A 148 5.94 -11.59 6.62
CA ARG A 148 6.31 -11.28 8.01
C ARG A 148 5.42 -11.92 9.07
N ILE A 149 4.17 -12.27 8.76
CA ILE A 149 3.26 -12.86 9.76
C ILE A 149 3.79 -14.16 10.40
N HIS A 150 4.73 -14.84 9.75
CA HIS A 150 5.40 -16.04 10.24
C HIS A 150 6.88 -15.81 10.59
N GLU A 151 7.31 -14.55 10.66
CA GLU A 151 8.68 -14.21 11.04
C GLU A 151 8.97 -14.69 12.47
N LYS A 152 10.14 -15.30 12.68
CA LYS A 152 10.52 -15.80 14.00
C LYS A 152 10.62 -14.64 15.00
N GLY A 153 9.86 -14.71 16.07
CA GLY A 153 9.79 -13.67 17.10
C GLY A 153 8.74 -12.60 16.87
N MET A 154 7.96 -12.70 15.80
CA MET A 154 6.75 -11.88 15.62
C MET A 154 5.73 -12.26 16.71
N ILE A 155 5.24 -11.28 17.42
CA ILE A 155 4.17 -11.44 18.41
C ILE A 155 2.88 -10.95 17.79
N ILE A 156 1.87 -11.81 17.70
CA ILE A 156 0.56 -11.47 17.12
C ILE A 156 -0.48 -11.48 18.23
N ARG A 157 -1.35 -10.47 18.24
CA ARG A 157 -2.42 -10.31 19.21
C ARG A 157 -3.69 -9.82 18.53
N TYR A 158 -4.83 -10.22 19.07
CA TYR A 158 -6.09 -9.58 18.76
C TYR A 158 -6.15 -8.20 19.41
N GLY A 159 -6.28 -7.15 18.62
CA GLY A 159 -6.28 -5.76 19.07
C GLY A 159 -7.66 -5.20 19.42
N GLY A 160 -8.72 -6.04 19.31
CA GLY A 160 -10.09 -5.66 19.66
C GLY A 160 -10.96 -5.18 18.51
N PRO A 161 -12.26 -5.04 18.77
CA PRO A 161 -13.23 -4.48 17.83
C PRO A 161 -13.15 -2.96 17.80
N ASP A 162 -13.43 -2.37 16.65
CA ASP A 162 -13.48 -0.92 16.46
C ASP A 162 -14.41 -0.56 15.30
N ILE A 163 -14.69 0.73 15.14
CA ILE A 163 -15.31 1.28 13.94
C ILE A 163 -14.26 2.13 13.21
N VAL A 164 -13.72 1.57 12.14
CA VAL A 164 -12.68 2.18 11.32
C VAL A 164 -13.28 2.55 9.96
N GLU A 165 -13.14 3.82 9.53
CA GLU A 165 -13.72 4.31 8.27
C GLU A 165 -15.21 3.96 8.14
N LEU A 166 -15.97 4.12 9.24
CA LEU A 166 -17.41 3.81 9.36
C LEU A 166 -17.75 2.33 9.13
N LYS A 167 -16.79 1.43 9.28
CA LYS A 167 -16.98 -0.03 9.15
C LYS A 167 -16.66 -0.72 10.47
N GLU A 168 -17.52 -1.65 10.88
CA GLU A 168 -17.18 -2.59 11.96
C GLU A 168 -15.93 -3.37 11.58
N SER A 169 -14.93 -3.36 12.42
CA SER A 169 -13.62 -3.89 12.15
C SER A 169 -13.04 -4.59 13.36
N ASP A 170 -12.09 -5.46 13.10
CA ASP A 170 -11.25 -6.08 14.12
C ASP A 170 -9.80 -5.69 13.86
N TRP A 171 -9.12 -5.22 14.91
CA TRP A 171 -7.70 -4.95 14.87
C TRP A 171 -6.88 -6.20 15.15
N VAL A 172 -5.81 -6.38 14.41
CA VAL A 172 -4.70 -7.27 14.75
C VAL A 172 -3.48 -6.42 15.03
N GLU A 173 -2.83 -6.66 16.16
CA GLU A 173 -1.57 -6.03 16.53
C GLU A 173 -0.43 -7.02 16.37
N MET A 174 0.63 -6.58 15.73
CA MET A 174 1.86 -7.32 15.54
C MET A 174 3.02 -6.51 16.12
N VAL A 175 3.87 -7.18 16.90
CA VAL A 175 5.11 -6.59 17.40
C VAL A 175 6.27 -7.43 16.85
N ASP A 176 7.14 -6.78 16.08
CA ASP A 176 8.24 -7.44 15.42
C ASP A 176 9.46 -7.65 16.36
N PRO A 177 10.47 -8.44 15.94
CA PRO A 177 11.66 -8.69 16.76
C PRO A 177 12.46 -7.44 17.12
N GLN A 178 12.27 -6.32 16.40
CA GLN A 178 12.88 -5.01 16.70
C GLN A 178 11.98 -4.14 17.60
N ASN A 179 10.91 -4.73 18.17
CA ASN A 179 9.93 -4.05 19.01
C ASN A 179 9.20 -2.88 18.33
N ARG A 180 8.95 -3.02 17.02
CA ARG A 180 8.13 -2.07 16.25
C ARG A 180 6.70 -2.61 16.17
N THR A 181 5.74 -1.72 16.27
CA THR A 181 4.31 -2.10 16.28
C THR A 181 3.67 -1.83 14.94
N ILE A 182 2.99 -2.84 14.41
CA ILE A 182 2.15 -2.80 13.22
C ILE A 182 0.75 -3.22 13.65
N ARG A 183 -0.26 -2.44 13.30
CA ARG A 183 -1.66 -2.78 13.56
C ARG A 183 -2.43 -2.73 12.26
N ILE A 184 -3.22 -3.74 11.96
CA ILE A 184 -4.05 -3.80 10.76
C ILE A 184 -5.51 -3.98 11.19
N ALA A 185 -6.39 -3.12 10.68
CA ALA A 185 -7.84 -3.23 10.83
C ALA A 185 -8.44 -3.95 9.62
N PHE A 186 -9.17 -5.02 9.89
CA PHE A 186 -9.91 -5.78 8.89
C PHE A 186 -11.40 -5.51 9.05
N ALA A 187 -12.08 -5.14 7.98
CA ALA A 187 -13.53 -4.96 7.98
C ALA A 187 -14.23 -6.31 8.20
N ARG A 188 -15.09 -6.42 9.20
CA ARG A 188 -15.80 -7.67 9.54
C ARG A 188 -16.65 -8.23 8.41
N ALA A 189 -17.26 -7.34 7.62
CA ALA A 189 -18.16 -7.76 6.54
C ALA A 189 -17.45 -8.38 5.34
N THR A 190 -16.19 -7.97 5.08
CA THR A 190 -15.44 -8.38 3.89
C THR A 190 -14.14 -9.09 4.19
N HIS A 191 -13.66 -9.04 5.41
CA HIS A 191 -12.34 -9.45 5.88
C HIS A 191 -11.18 -8.73 5.19
N LEU A 192 -11.44 -7.72 4.36
CA LEU A 192 -10.40 -6.95 3.69
C LEU A 192 -9.73 -5.97 4.67
N PRO A 193 -8.41 -5.76 4.58
CA PRO A 193 -7.71 -4.73 5.33
C PRO A 193 -8.19 -3.34 4.88
N ILE A 194 -8.47 -2.45 5.82
CA ILE A 194 -8.97 -1.09 5.51
C ILE A 194 -8.09 -0.01 6.08
N GLN A 195 -7.32 -0.32 7.11
CA GLN A 195 -6.34 0.59 7.69
C GLN A 195 -5.16 -0.18 8.23
N GLU A 196 -3.99 0.39 8.06
CA GLU A 196 -2.78 -0.02 8.75
C GLU A 196 -2.24 1.15 9.57
N TYR A 197 -1.78 0.86 10.77
CA TYR A 197 -1.13 1.81 11.66
C TYR A 197 0.23 1.28 12.06
N VAL A 198 1.25 2.09 11.86
CA VAL A 198 2.64 1.75 12.17
C VAL A 198 3.21 2.79 13.12
N GLU A 199 3.88 2.32 14.17
CA GLU A 199 4.62 3.17 15.08
C GLU A 199 6.10 2.82 15.01
N VAL A 200 6.91 3.81 14.66
CA VAL A 200 8.37 3.68 14.55
C VAL A 200 9.01 4.69 15.48
N ARG A 201 9.92 4.21 16.34
CA ARG A 201 10.75 5.07 17.17
C ARG A 201 12.08 5.33 16.47
N ASP A 202 12.36 6.61 16.24
CA ASP A 202 13.68 7.02 15.74
C ASP A 202 14.75 6.68 16.77
N PRO A 203 15.74 5.86 16.43
CA PRO A 203 16.74 5.41 17.41
C PRO A 203 17.66 6.52 17.89
N SER A 204 17.85 7.58 17.13
CA SER A 204 18.74 8.71 17.46
C SER A 204 18.07 9.77 18.32
N THR A 205 16.84 10.14 17.97
CA THR A 205 16.08 11.20 18.64
C THR A 205 15.07 10.69 19.66
N GLN A 206 14.80 9.38 19.67
CA GLN A 206 13.72 8.74 20.44
C GLN A 206 12.32 9.28 20.11
N THR A 207 12.19 10.06 19.05
CA THR A 207 10.91 10.57 18.60
C THR A 207 10.08 9.44 18.00
N VAL A 208 8.82 9.36 18.41
CA VAL A 208 7.87 8.41 17.84
C VAL A 208 7.26 9.03 16.59
N MET A 209 7.35 8.33 15.47
CA MET A 209 6.68 8.66 14.23
C MET A 209 5.57 7.65 13.99
N THR A 210 4.38 8.14 13.67
CA THR A 210 3.22 7.32 13.35
C THR A 210 2.87 7.46 11.88
N TYR A 211 2.56 6.32 11.27
CA TYR A 211 2.04 6.26 9.91
C TYR A 211 0.69 5.58 9.94
N ARG A 212 -0.25 6.10 9.14
CA ARG A 212 -1.52 5.43 8.84
C ARG A 212 -1.66 5.29 7.35
N PHE A 213 -1.99 4.10 6.93
CA PHE A 213 -2.35 3.80 5.55
C PHE A 213 -3.83 3.44 5.52
N TYR A 214 -4.53 3.91 4.51
CA TYR A 214 -5.94 3.63 4.28
C TYR A 214 -6.07 2.96 2.93
N TYR A 215 -6.77 1.82 2.92
CA TYR A 215 -6.99 1.00 1.74
C TYR A 215 -8.47 0.98 1.42
N SER A 216 -8.85 1.39 0.22
CA SER A 216 -10.25 1.51 -0.17
C SER A 216 -10.45 1.28 -1.66
N ASN A 217 -11.72 1.25 -2.08
CA ASN A 217 -12.10 1.05 -3.47
C ASN A 217 -11.53 -0.25 -4.03
N TYR A 218 -11.78 -1.36 -3.34
CA TYR A 218 -11.33 -2.69 -3.74
C TYR A 218 -12.07 -3.18 -4.98
N HIS A 219 -11.30 -3.74 -5.92
CA HIS A 219 -11.80 -4.38 -7.14
C HIS A 219 -11.03 -5.68 -7.38
N PRO A 220 -11.70 -6.73 -7.88
CA PRO A 220 -11.03 -7.97 -8.24
C PRO A 220 -10.20 -7.80 -9.53
N VAL A 221 -8.91 -8.14 -9.46
CA VAL A 221 -7.99 -8.20 -10.60
C VAL A 221 -7.30 -9.55 -10.56
N ASP A 222 -7.51 -10.39 -11.57
CA ASP A 222 -6.91 -11.73 -11.68
C ASP A 222 -7.11 -12.61 -10.43
N GLY A 223 -8.26 -12.46 -9.75
CA GLY A 223 -8.60 -13.21 -8.53
C GLY A 223 -7.99 -12.62 -7.25
N ILE A 224 -7.45 -11.42 -7.31
CA ILE A 224 -6.90 -10.67 -6.17
C ILE A 224 -7.76 -9.43 -5.93
N GLU A 225 -8.29 -9.28 -4.72
CA GLU A 225 -8.96 -8.05 -4.29
C GLU A 225 -7.92 -6.94 -4.09
N THR A 226 -7.91 -5.98 -5.00
CA THR A 226 -6.90 -4.93 -5.11
C THR A 226 -7.48 -3.59 -4.70
N PRO A 227 -6.86 -2.85 -3.75
CA PRO A 227 -7.29 -1.49 -3.41
C PRO A 227 -6.89 -0.53 -4.53
N PHE A 228 -7.88 0.16 -5.13
CA PHE A 228 -7.65 1.17 -6.17
C PHE A 228 -7.45 2.56 -5.59
N GLN A 229 -7.51 2.70 -4.28
CA GLN A 229 -7.18 3.92 -3.58
C GLN A 229 -6.38 3.62 -2.32
N ILE A 230 -5.21 4.26 -2.21
CA ILE A 230 -4.36 4.21 -1.02
C ILE A 230 -4.09 5.65 -0.57
N ALA A 231 -4.25 5.93 0.72
CA ALA A 231 -3.82 7.19 1.32
C ALA A 231 -2.86 6.93 2.47
N ARG A 232 -1.93 7.84 2.71
CA ARG A 232 -0.95 7.76 3.80
C ARG A 232 -0.95 9.06 4.60
N GLU A 233 -0.99 8.90 5.90
CA GLU A 233 -0.73 9.98 6.86
C GLU A 233 0.58 9.73 7.61
N ARG A 234 1.23 10.80 8.00
CA ARG A 234 2.38 10.80 8.91
C ARG A 234 2.10 11.77 10.05
N ASN A 235 2.12 11.27 11.28
CA ASN A 235 1.78 12.05 12.49
C ASN A 235 0.43 12.78 12.36
N GLY A 236 -0.58 12.09 11.78
CA GLY A 236 -1.92 12.63 11.59
C GLY A 236 -2.10 13.59 10.41
N MET A 237 -1.04 13.87 9.65
CA MET A 237 -1.12 14.73 8.46
C MET A 237 -1.00 13.88 7.19
N LYS A 238 -1.93 14.10 6.25
CA LYS A 238 -1.89 13.43 4.95
C LYS A 238 -0.61 13.85 4.19
N VAL A 239 0.13 12.86 3.71
CA VAL A 239 1.38 13.07 2.97
C VAL A 239 1.30 12.55 1.54
N PHE A 240 0.36 11.63 1.27
CA PHE A 240 0.29 10.93 0.01
C PHE A 240 -1.13 10.39 -0.22
N GLN A 241 -1.55 10.36 -1.50
CA GLN A 241 -2.76 9.67 -1.93
C GLN A 241 -2.59 9.19 -3.37
N ALA A 242 -2.76 7.88 -3.59
CA ALA A 242 -2.75 7.26 -4.90
C ALA A 242 -4.16 6.83 -5.30
N PHE A 243 -4.46 6.97 -6.59
CA PHE A 243 -5.63 6.42 -7.25
C PHE A 243 -5.13 5.62 -8.44
N PHE A 244 -5.35 4.32 -8.42
CA PHE A 244 -4.96 3.45 -9.51
C PHE A 244 -6.04 3.47 -10.60
N ASP A 245 -5.61 3.60 -11.84
CA ASP A 245 -6.47 3.49 -13.02
C ASP A 245 -6.42 2.04 -13.56
N LYS A 246 -5.30 1.33 -13.33
CA LYS A 246 -5.06 -0.04 -13.76
C LYS A 246 -4.08 -0.74 -12.82
N CYS A 247 -4.32 -2.03 -12.58
CA CYS A 247 -3.39 -2.95 -11.95
C CYS A 247 -3.28 -4.22 -12.78
N GLU A 248 -2.09 -4.79 -12.89
CA GLU A 248 -1.80 -6.04 -13.61
C GLU A 248 -0.85 -6.88 -12.75
N TYR A 249 -1.16 -8.17 -12.63
CA TYR A 249 -0.35 -9.13 -11.88
C TYR A 249 0.30 -10.16 -12.81
N ASN A 250 1.49 -10.62 -12.44
CA ASN A 250 2.15 -11.76 -13.06
C ASN A 250 2.34 -11.63 -14.57
N THR A 251 2.67 -10.44 -15.04
CA THR A 251 2.88 -10.14 -16.48
C THR A 251 4.23 -10.60 -16.99
N GLY A 252 5.13 -11.01 -16.11
CA GLY A 252 6.49 -11.46 -16.45
C GLY A 252 7.45 -10.30 -16.63
N LEU A 253 7.49 -9.37 -15.68
CA LEU A 253 8.43 -8.26 -15.71
C LEU A 253 9.87 -8.77 -15.76
N ALA A 254 10.67 -8.20 -16.66
CA ALA A 254 12.06 -8.56 -16.80
C ALA A 254 12.92 -7.91 -15.72
N ASP A 255 13.82 -8.67 -15.10
CA ASP A 255 14.79 -8.16 -14.12
C ASP A 255 15.62 -6.97 -14.63
N SER A 256 15.85 -6.91 -15.94
CA SER A 256 16.56 -5.81 -16.59
C SER A 256 15.89 -4.44 -16.46
N LEU A 257 14.58 -4.40 -16.10
CA LEU A 257 13.90 -3.13 -15.80
C LEU A 257 14.45 -2.46 -14.55
N PHE A 258 14.98 -3.24 -13.62
CA PHE A 258 15.39 -2.78 -12.29
C PHE A 258 16.91 -2.61 -12.18
N THR A 259 17.53 -2.13 -13.27
CA THR A 259 18.98 -1.93 -13.36
C THR A 259 19.35 -0.50 -13.72
N ARG A 260 20.60 -0.13 -13.40
CA ARG A 260 21.18 1.16 -13.79
C ARG A 260 21.22 1.32 -15.32
N GLU A 261 21.60 0.26 -16.02
CA GLU A 261 21.73 0.24 -17.47
C GLU A 261 20.40 0.58 -18.15
N SER A 262 19.28 0.11 -17.60
CA SER A 262 17.93 0.44 -18.11
C SER A 262 17.63 1.93 -18.06
N LEU A 263 18.16 2.63 -17.07
CA LEU A 263 18.03 4.08 -16.93
C LEU A 263 18.99 4.82 -17.88
N GLU A 264 20.22 4.33 -18.05
CA GLU A 264 21.20 4.87 -18.98
C GLU A 264 20.71 4.77 -20.43
N ASP A 265 20.14 3.62 -20.81
CA ASP A 265 19.50 3.43 -22.11
C ASP A 265 18.31 4.38 -22.31
N ARG A 266 17.51 4.59 -21.26
CA ARG A 266 16.40 5.54 -21.28
C ARG A 266 16.90 6.97 -21.43
N TRP A 267 17.90 7.35 -20.65
CA TRP A 267 18.53 8.68 -20.72
C TRP A 267 19.11 8.97 -22.11
N ALA A 268 19.82 8.03 -22.69
CA ALA A 268 20.36 8.17 -24.04
C ALA A 268 19.27 8.48 -25.10
N LYS A 269 18.10 7.86 -24.97
CA LYS A 269 16.95 8.10 -25.86
C LYS A 269 16.28 9.46 -25.61
N VAL A 270 16.13 9.87 -24.35
CA VAL A 270 15.50 11.14 -23.97
C VAL A 270 16.45 12.32 -24.23
N GLY A 271 17.71 12.19 -23.83
CA GLY A 271 18.73 13.22 -23.99
C GLY A 271 18.93 13.63 -25.45
N LYS A 272 18.99 12.66 -26.38
CA LYS A 272 19.07 12.95 -27.82
C LYS A 272 17.91 13.82 -28.29
N LYS A 273 16.66 13.47 -27.89
CA LYS A 273 15.46 14.25 -28.27
C LYS A 273 15.46 15.67 -27.68
N GLU A 274 15.94 15.82 -26.45
CA GLU A 274 15.98 17.12 -25.78
C GLU A 274 17.06 18.02 -26.41
N ILE A 275 18.23 17.47 -26.74
CA ILE A 275 19.31 18.18 -27.48
C ILE A 275 18.81 18.62 -28.83
N GLU A 276 18.17 17.75 -29.62
CA GLU A 276 17.59 18.07 -30.92
C GLU A 276 16.52 19.16 -30.82
N LYS A 277 15.66 19.11 -29.78
CA LYS A 277 14.64 20.13 -29.54
C LYS A 277 15.24 21.49 -29.17
N GLN A 278 16.28 21.51 -28.36
CA GLN A 278 16.99 22.75 -28.00
C GLN A 278 17.74 23.34 -29.21
N ALA A 279 18.34 22.50 -30.02
CA ALA A 279 19.00 22.94 -31.27
C ALA A 279 18.00 23.56 -32.25
N LYS A 280 16.84 22.93 -32.43
CA LYS A 280 15.75 23.49 -33.27
C LYS A 280 15.21 24.81 -32.73
N LYS A 281 15.05 24.94 -31.40
CA LYS A 281 14.60 26.19 -30.77
C LYS A 281 15.61 27.32 -30.98
N LYS A 282 16.92 27.05 -30.75
CA LYS A 282 17.99 28.03 -30.98
C LYS A 282 18.08 28.46 -32.45
N ALA A 283 17.82 27.54 -33.39
CA ALA A 283 17.82 27.89 -34.82
C ALA A 283 16.58 28.78 -35.18
N ALA A 284 15.42 28.52 -34.60
CA ALA A 284 14.23 29.35 -34.81
C ALA A 284 14.41 30.74 -34.21
N ASP A 285 14.88 30.84 -32.97
CA ASP A 285 15.15 32.14 -32.30
C ASP A 285 16.18 32.99 -33.08
N LYS A 286 17.14 32.36 -33.77
CA LYS A 286 18.12 33.05 -34.57
C LYS A 286 17.52 33.54 -35.91
N SER A 287 16.63 32.80 -36.54
CA SER A 287 15.95 33.22 -37.77
C SER A 287 15.04 34.43 -37.55
N ASP A 288 14.38 34.50 -36.39
CA ASP A 288 13.52 35.64 -36.02
C ASP A 288 14.31 36.90 -35.67
N SER A 289 15.53 36.77 -35.12
CA SER A 289 16.42 37.92 -34.85
C SER A 289 17.01 38.51 -36.13
N ASP A 290 17.34 37.69 -37.15
CA ASP A 290 17.88 38.14 -38.42
C ASP A 290 16.81 38.82 -39.31
N SER A 291 15.54 38.42 -39.18
CA SER A 291 14.42 39.02 -39.92
C SER A 291 13.99 40.41 -39.41
N SER A 292 14.32 40.72 -38.14
CA SER A 292 13.98 42.02 -37.51
C SER A 292 15.02 43.10 -37.75
N SER A 293 16.23 42.78 -38.25
CA SER A 293 17.33 43.74 -38.53
C SER A 293 17.32 44.33 -39.93
N ASP A 294 16.46 43.82 -40.85
CA ASP A 294 16.41 44.26 -42.26
C ASP A 294 15.27 45.24 -42.56
N SER A 295 14.46 45.63 -41.54
CA SER A 295 13.34 46.55 -41.75
C SER A 295 13.63 48.00 -41.31
N THR A 296 14.90 48.37 -41.13
CA THR A 296 15.30 49.75 -40.76
C THR A 296 16.40 50.25 -41.66
N LYS A 297 16.04 50.49 -42.93
CA LYS A 297 16.79 51.41 -43.84
C LYS A 297 15.86 52.16 -44.69
#